data_7357950d84bd8bb49d7bab140c65fae2
#
_entry.id   7357950d84bd8bb49d7bab140c65fae2
#
_cell.length_a   1.000
_cell.length_b   1.000
_cell.length_c   1.000
_cell.angle_alpha   90.00
_cell.angle_beta   90.00
_cell.angle_gamma   90.00
#
_symmetry.space_group_name_H-M   'P 1'
#
loop_
_entity.id
_entity.type
_entity.pdbx_description
1 polymer ?
#
loop_
_entity_poly.entity_id
_entity_poly.type
_entity_poly.pdbx_seq_one_letter_code
_entity_poly.pdbx_strand_id
1 'polypeptide(L)'
;MTARLSRRTLLAAAAGVTTLPLHAQVPPRRFEPQVGAWRTFELTTQVNVPVAKGRTQVWLPIPDLETDYQRSIDNQWSGNAAQVRVVADPLRGVRMLRAEFAENVGAPSLTLVSRLQTRSRAVDWTRTGQVSEDPALLRATLEPTQLLPLDGIVRKTAVAATRGASTDVDKVRAIYDWVVVNAHREPKTRGCGTGDIQAMLETGNLGGKCADLNAVFVGLCRSVGVPARDVYGLRLAPSAFGYRELGANPASLKGAQHCRAEVFLRQHGWVAMDPADVLKVMRQETPEWIKDPKHAVAAPVVKGLFGGWEGNWVGWNTGHDVTLPGQSGKATLPFLMYPNGEDAAGRYDELAPDDFRYTMSAKEA
;
A
#
# COMPACT_ATOMS: atom_id res chain seq x y z
N MET A 1 21.49 -85.37 -46.16
CA MET A 1 20.86 -84.27 -46.93
C MET A 1 20.49 -83.19 -45.90
N THR A 2 21.30 -82.15 -45.77
CA THR A 2 21.25 -81.15 -44.77
C THR A 2 20.73 -79.87 -45.35
N ALA A 3 19.58 -79.35 -44.88
CA ALA A 3 19.01 -78.09 -45.28
C ALA A 3 19.53 -76.99 -44.35
N ARG A 4 20.10 -75.92 -44.90
CA ARG A 4 20.60 -74.72 -44.24
C ARG A 4 19.45 -73.73 -44.07
N LEU A 5 19.18 -73.32 -42.86
CA LEU A 5 18.29 -72.22 -42.52
C LEU A 5 19.03 -70.87 -42.66
N SER A 6 18.44 -69.94 -43.41
CA SER A 6 18.90 -68.58 -43.62
C SER A 6 18.46 -67.67 -42.41
N ARG A 7 19.41 -66.94 -41.86
CA ARG A 7 19.15 -65.88 -40.84
C ARG A 7 18.66 -64.63 -41.54
N ARG A 8 17.40 -64.23 -41.31
CA ARG A 8 16.89 -62.90 -41.63
C ARG A 8 17.10 -61.98 -40.42
N THR A 9 17.87 -60.93 -40.65
CA THR A 9 18.15 -59.87 -39.71
C THR A 9 16.92 -58.98 -39.60
N LEU A 10 16.29 -58.89 -38.40
CA LEU A 10 15.26 -57.90 -38.11
C LEU A 10 15.95 -56.62 -37.61
N LEU A 11 15.87 -55.55 -38.38
CA LEU A 11 16.17 -54.20 -37.95
C LEU A 11 14.96 -53.66 -37.17
N ALA A 12 15.09 -53.49 -35.86
CA ALA A 12 14.14 -52.77 -35.03
C ALA A 12 14.45 -51.26 -35.10
N ALA A 13 13.56 -50.49 -35.74
CA ALA A 13 13.60 -49.04 -35.66
C ALA A 13 13.06 -48.57 -34.30
N ALA A 14 13.94 -48.08 -33.47
CA ALA A 14 13.53 -47.39 -32.21
C ALA A 14 13.07 -45.99 -32.59
N ALA A 15 11.77 -45.74 -32.59
CA ALA A 15 11.20 -44.41 -32.66
C ALA A 15 11.43 -43.69 -31.27
N GLY A 16 12.38 -42.79 -31.26
CA GLY A 16 12.62 -41.91 -30.11
C GLY A 16 11.44 -40.94 -29.94
N VAL A 17 10.62 -41.15 -28.92
CA VAL A 17 9.61 -40.17 -28.48
C VAL A 17 10.36 -39.07 -27.74
N THR A 18 10.62 -37.95 -28.39
CA THR A 18 11.08 -36.73 -27.74
C THR A 18 9.90 -36.13 -26.97
N THR A 19 9.84 -36.36 -25.65
CA THR A 19 8.94 -35.63 -24.77
C THR A 19 9.46 -34.22 -24.65
N LEU A 20 8.84 -33.27 -25.35
CA LEU A 20 9.01 -31.84 -25.08
C LEU A 20 8.48 -31.59 -23.64
N PRO A 21 9.22 -30.82 -22.82
CA PRO A 21 8.71 -30.46 -21.51
C PRO A 21 7.41 -29.67 -21.69
N LEU A 22 6.30 -30.21 -21.21
CA LEU A 22 5.07 -29.46 -21.04
C LEU A 22 5.41 -28.32 -20.07
N HIS A 23 5.59 -27.12 -20.60
CA HIS A 23 5.54 -25.93 -19.76
C HIS A 23 4.13 -25.92 -19.15
N ALA A 24 4.03 -26.22 -17.86
CA ALA A 24 2.78 -26.10 -17.14
C ALA A 24 2.33 -24.63 -17.27
N GLN A 25 1.38 -24.39 -18.15
CA GLN A 25 0.78 -23.07 -18.28
C GLN A 25 0.12 -22.76 -16.93
N VAL A 26 0.68 -21.80 -16.20
CA VAL A 26 0.05 -21.28 -15.00
C VAL A 26 -1.34 -20.81 -15.42
N PRO A 27 -2.43 -21.33 -14.84
CA PRO A 27 -3.77 -20.92 -15.23
C PRO A 27 -3.89 -19.40 -15.13
N PRO A 28 -4.59 -18.76 -16.08
CA PRO A 28 -4.73 -17.31 -16.08
C PRO A 28 -5.40 -16.88 -14.78
N ARG A 29 -4.67 -16.11 -13.98
CA ARG A 29 -5.20 -15.52 -12.74
C ARG A 29 -6.18 -14.41 -13.11
N ARG A 30 -7.16 -14.17 -12.25
CA ARG A 30 -8.06 -13.02 -12.36
C ARG A 30 -7.75 -12.06 -11.23
N PHE A 31 -7.92 -10.78 -11.48
CA PHE A 31 -7.93 -9.74 -10.46
C PHE A 31 -8.98 -8.70 -10.88
N GLU A 32 -10.20 -8.89 -10.42
CA GLU A 32 -11.37 -8.11 -10.81
C GLU A 32 -12.17 -7.74 -9.56
N PRO A 33 -11.65 -6.83 -8.71
CA PRO A 33 -12.38 -6.37 -7.55
C PRO A 33 -13.72 -5.76 -7.98
N GLN A 34 -14.79 -6.14 -7.29
CA GLN A 34 -16.13 -5.62 -7.48
C GLN A 34 -16.63 -5.09 -6.15
N VAL A 35 -17.53 -4.10 -6.19
CA VAL A 35 -18.19 -3.62 -4.99
C VAL A 35 -18.96 -4.79 -4.37
N GLY A 36 -18.52 -5.23 -3.21
CA GLY A 36 -19.05 -6.39 -2.50
C GLY A 36 -19.75 -6.03 -1.20
N ALA A 37 -20.08 -7.07 -0.44
CA ALA A 37 -20.60 -6.92 0.92
C ALA A 37 -19.54 -6.29 1.85
N TRP A 38 -20.01 -5.64 2.90
CA TRP A 38 -19.15 -5.17 3.98
C TRP A 38 -18.56 -6.34 4.75
N ARG A 39 -17.27 -6.31 4.97
CA ARG A 39 -16.52 -7.25 5.81
C ARG A 39 -16.19 -6.54 7.11
N THR A 40 -16.46 -7.18 8.24
CA THR A 40 -16.16 -6.63 9.56
C THR A 40 -14.84 -7.19 10.05
N PHE A 41 -13.97 -6.33 10.54
CA PHE A 41 -12.69 -6.71 11.13
C PHE A 41 -12.55 -6.15 12.54
N GLU A 42 -11.90 -6.94 13.38
CA GLU A 42 -11.35 -6.53 14.65
C GLU A 42 -9.82 -6.52 14.50
N LEU A 43 -9.24 -5.33 14.60
CA LEU A 43 -7.80 -5.10 14.46
C LEU A 43 -7.22 -4.78 15.83
N THR A 44 -6.30 -5.62 16.30
CA THR A 44 -5.61 -5.45 17.57
C THR A 44 -4.20 -4.93 17.32
N THR A 45 -3.87 -3.79 17.91
CA THR A 45 -2.50 -3.24 17.97
C THR A 45 -2.05 -3.26 19.43
N GLN A 46 -0.92 -3.93 19.69
CA GLN A 46 -0.31 -3.98 21.03
C GLN A 46 1.05 -3.31 20.99
N VAL A 47 1.29 -2.43 21.96
CA VAL A 47 2.59 -1.80 22.19
C VAL A 47 3.07 -2.16 23.59
N ASN A 48 4.35 -2.59 23.69
CA ASN A 48 5.02 -2.90 24.93
C ASN A 48 6.41 -2.26 24.92
N VAL A 49 6.65 -1.31 25.79
CA VAL A 49 7.96 -0.66 25.93
C VAL A 49 8.67 -1.28 27.12
N PRO A 50 9.61 -2.21 26.90
CA PRO A 50 10.17 -3.01 28.00
C PRO A 50 11.08 -2.22 28.93
N VAL A 51 11.74 -1.17 28.44
CA VAL A 51 12.62 -0.29 29.21
C VAL A 51 12.35 1.15 28.77
N ALA A 52 11.53 1.85 29.54
CA ALA A 52 11.25 3.27 29.33
C ALA A 52 12.16 4.14 30.17
N LYS A 53 12.62 5.26 29.62
CA LYS A 53 13.43 6.25 30.32
C LYS A 53 12.62 7.51 30.58
N GLY A 54 12.10 7.63 31.79
CA GLY A 54 11.26 8.78 32.18
C GLY A 54 9.89 8.79 31.51
N ARG A 55 9.37 10.00 31.26
CA ARG A 55 8.07 10.15 30.61
C ARG A 55 8.06 9.52 29.22
N THR A 56 7.12 8.61 29.03
CA THR A 56 6.96 7.88 27.75
C THR A 56 5.62 8.23 27.12
N GLN A 57 5.57 8.34 25.81
CA GLN A 57 4.34 8.51 25.08
C GLN A 57 4.36 7.72 23.77
N VAL A 58 3.18 7.27 23.33
CA VAL A 58 3.00 6.54 22.08
C VAL A 58 1.84 7.13 21.30
N TRP A 59 1.92 7.01 19.95
CA TRP A 59 0.88 7.40 19.02
C TRP A 59 0.58 6.22 18.10
N LEU A 60 -0.69 5.84 18.04
CA LEU A 60 -1.14 4.73 17.20
C LEU A 60 -2.05 5.26 16.10
N PRO A 61 -1.83 4.86 14.83
CA PRO A 61 -2.80 5.13 13.78
C PRO A 61 -4.12 4.43 14.14
N ILE A 62 -5.25 5.10 13.85
CA ILE A 62 -6.61 4.57 14.03
C ILE A 62 -7.35 4.59 12.69
N PRO A 63 -8.32 3.68 12.46
CA PRO A 63 -9.18 3.74 11.29
C PRO A 63 -10.06 5.00 11.38
N ASP A 64 -9.72 6.05 10.62
CA ASP A 64 -10.42 7.34 10.70
C ASP A 64 -11.06 7.77 9.37
N LEU A 65 -10.97 6.93 8.35
CA LEU A 65 -11.57 7.22 7.06
C LEU A 65 -13.01 6.72 7.02
N GLU A 66 -13.95 7.64 6.78
CA GLU A 66 -15.34 7.34 6.47
C GLU A 66 -15.56 7.54 4.97
N THR A 67 -15.77 6.43 4.26
CA THR A 67 -15.83 6.41 2.79
C THR A 67 -16.91 5.43 2.31
N ASP A 68 -17.07 5.34 1.00
CA ASP A 68 -17.92 4.31 0.39
C ASP A 68 -17.35 2.88 0.51
N TYR A 69 -16.10 2.73 0.95
CA TYR A 69 -15.42 1.43 1.07
C TYR A 69 -14.91 1.11 2.48
N GLN A 70 -14.98 2.04 3.41
CA GLN A 70 -14.55 1.86 4.79
C GLN A 70 -15.45 2.62 5.77
N ARG A 71 -15.69 2.01 6.93
CA ARG A 71 -16.39 2.60 8.07
C ARG A 71 -15.66 2.24 9.36
N SER A 72 -15.44 3.21 10.24
CA SER A 72 -15.01 2.97 11.61
C SER A 72 -16.24 2.64 12.47
N ILE A 73 -16.14 1.64 13.35
CA ILE A 73 -17.23 1.28 14.27
C ILE A 73 -16.90 1.81 15.66
N ASP A 74 -15.82 1.33 16.25
CA ASP A 74 -15.33 1.77 17.55
C ASP A 74 -13.83 1.53 17.71
N ASN A 75 -13.26 2.19 18.73
CA ASN A 75 -11.89 1.98 19.18
C ASN A 75 -11.91 1.80 20.70
N GLN A 76 -11.46 0.66 21.18
CA GLN A 76 -11.35 0.34 22.60
C GLN A 76 -9.88 0.13 22.96
N TRP A 77 -9.48 0.58 24.15
CA TRP A 77 -8.11 0.44 24.60
C TRP A 77 -8.02 0.03 26.06
N SER A 78 -6.93 -0.64 26.38
CA SER A 78 -6.57 -1.05 27.74
C SER A 78 -5.05 -0.98 27.90
N GLY A 79 -4.58 -0.91 29.13
CA GLY A 79 -3.15 -0.84 29.45
C GLY A 79 -2.91 -0.06 30.73
N ASN A 80 -1.66 0.34 30.94
CA ASN A 80 -1.25 1.06 32.16
C ASN A 80 -0.88 2.53 31.90
N ALA A 81 -1.34 3.10 30.79
CA ALA A 81 -1.16 4.52 30.50
C ALA A 81 -1.92 5.40 31.51
N ALA A 82 -1.31 6.49 31.94
CA ALA A 82 -1.92 7.47 32.82
C ALA A 82 -3.01 8.28 32.10
N GLN A 83 -2.85 8.50 30.79
CA GLN A 83 -3.83 9.19 29.97
C GLN A 83 -3.84 8.58 28.55
N VAL A 84 -5.04 8.35 28.01
CA VAL A 84 -5.24 7.93 26.62
C VAL A 84 -6.34 8.79 26.00
N ARG A 85 -6.07 9.32 24.82
CA ARG A 85 -7.04 10.15 24.10
C ARG A 85 -6.81 10.12 22.59
N VAL A 86 -7.85 10.33 21.81
CA VAL A 86 -7.74 10.63 20.39
C VAL A 86 -7.34 12.09 20.24
N VAL A 87 -6.28 12.32 19.47
CA VAL A 87 -5.75 13.65 19.15
C VAL A 87 -5.64 13.79 17.63
N ALA A 88 -5.55 15.03 17.16
CA ALA A 88 -5.37 15.32 15.74
C ALA A 88 -4.09 16.12 15.50
N ASP A 89 -3.38 15.81 14.44
CA ASP A 89 -2.32 16.67 13.91
C ASP A 89 -2.89 18.05 13.58
N PRO A 90 -2.26 19.14 14.08
CA PRO A 90 -2.81 20.49 13.95
C PRO A 90 -2.82 21.03 12.52
N LEU A 91 -1.98 20.48 11.62
CA LEU A 91 -1.83 20.98 10.26
C LEU A 91 -2.66 20.19 9.24
N ARG A 92 -2.72 18.89 9.40
CA ARG A 92 -3.35 17.96 8.43
C ARG A 92 -4.62 17.32 8.95
N GLY A 93 -4.93 17.51 10.24
CA GLY A 93 -6.11 16.91 10.85
C GLY A 93 -6.04 15.38 11.02
N VAL A 94 -4.87 14.77 10.82
CA VAL A 94 -4.69 13.32 10.97
C VAL A 94 -4.95 12.91 12.40
N ARG A 95 -5.98 12.09 12.63
CA ARG A 95 -6.36 11.60 13.95
C ARG A 95 -5.58 10.34 14.32
N MET A 96 -5.21 10.26 15.59
CA MET A 96 -4.44 9.15 16.15
C MET A 96 -4.75 8.96 17.61
N LEU A 97 -4.56 7.76 18.13
CA LEU A 97 -4.63 7.52 19.59
C LEU A 97 -3.29 7.88 20.20
N ARG A 98 -3.28 8.79 21.19
CA ARG A 98 -2.10 9.13 21.98
C ARG A 98 -2.26 8.60 23.39
N ALA A 99 -1.23 7.91 23.90
CA ALA A 99 -1.15 7.47 25.28
C ALA A 99 0.12 8.04 25.93
N GLU A 100 -0.04 8.51 27.18
CA GLU A 100 1.01 9.05 28.03
C GLU A 100 1.16 8.16 29.26
N PHE A 101 2.41 7.82 29.59
CA PHE A 101 2.75 6.95 30.70
C PHE A 101 3.47 7.75 31.79
N ALA A 102 3.21 7.44 33.05
CA ALA A 102 3.91 8.05 34.18
C ALA A 102 5.38 7.61 34.18
N GLU A 103 6.27 8.47 34.67
CA GLU A 103 7.72 8.23 34.67
C GLU A 103 8.16 6.96 35.44
N ASN A 104 7.35 6.54 36.42
CA ASN A 104 7.61 5.38 37.27
C ASN A 104 6.89 4.10 36.84
N VAL A 105 6.27 4.11 35.64
CA VAL A 105 5.66 2.91 35.08
C VAL A 105 6.76 1.97 34.60
N GLY A 106 6.84 0.77 35.19
CA GLY A 106 7.94 -0.17 34.93
C GLY A 106 8.00 -0.66 33.48
N ALA A 107 6.88 -0.97 32.89
CA ALA A 107 6.77 -1.43 31.50
C ALA A 107 5.51 -0.83 30.86
N PRO A 108 5.61 0.32 30.16
CA PRO A 108 4.50 0.90 29.44
C PRO A 108 3.86 -0.10 28.49
N SER A 109 2.55 -0.31 28.59
CA SER A 109 1.80 -1.20 27.71
C SER A 109 0.45 -0.60 27.32
N LEU A 110 0.09 -0.78 26.06
CA LEU A 110 -1.17 -0.33 25.48
C LEU A 110 -1.67 -1.35 24.48
N THR A 111 -2.91 -1.76 24.61
CA THR A 111 -3.64 -2.53 23.59
C THR A 111 -4.75 -1.65 23.05
N LEU A 112 -4.79 -1.49 21.73
CA LEU A 112 -5.88 -0.86 20.99
C LEU A 112 -6.59 -1.94 20.16
N VAL A 113 -7.91 -2.03 20.31
CA VAL A 113 -8.79 -2.86 19.49
C VAL A 113 -9.69 -1.95 18.69
N SER A 114 -9.53 -1.95 17.39
CA SER A 114 -10.34 -1.17 16.45
C SER A 114 -11.30 -2.09 15.69
N ARG A 115 -12.61 -1.85 15.79
CA ARG A 115 -13.63 -2.52 14.98
C ARG A 115 -13.98 -1.64 13.80
N LEU A 116 -13.97 -2.23 12.63
CA LEU A 116 -14.15 -1.51 11.37
C LEU A 116 -14.80 -2.39 10.32
N GLN A 117 -15.33 -1.76 9.30
CA GLN A 117 -15.80 -2.44 8.11
C GLN A 117 -15.07 -1.95 6.87
N THR A 118 -14.75 -2.88 5.99
CA THR A 118 -14.22 -2.60 4.65
C THR A 118 -15.01 -3.36 3.60
N ARG A 119 -14.95 -2.89 2.38
CA ARG A 119 -15.39 -3.64 1.21
C ARG A 119 -14.52 -3.34 0.01
N SER A 120 -14.52 -4.24 -0.95
CA SER A 120 -13.87 -3.99 -2.24
C SER A 120 -14.55 -2.83 -2.96
N ARG A 121 -13.78 -2.11 -3.75
CA ARG A 121 -14.30 -1.04 -4.62
C ARG A 121 -13.85 -1.25 -6.05
N ALA A 122 -14.71 -0.80 -6.95
CA ALA A 122 -14.44 -0.75 -8.38
C ALA A 122 -15.15 0.47 -8.95
N VAL A 123 -14.48 1.18 -9.84
CA VAL A 123 -15.07 2.31 -10.54
C VAL A 123 -15.94 1.82 -11.70
N ASP A 124 -17.10 2.42 -11.85
CA ASP A 124 -17.91 2.29 -13.06
C ASP A 124 -17.45 3.35 -14.08
N TRP A 125 -16.68 2.91 -15.06
CA TRP A 125 -16.17 3.77 -16.13
C TRP A 125 -17.25 4.21 -17.13
N THR A 126 -18.43 3.62 -17.08
CA THR A 126 -19.56 4.00 -17.95
C THR A 126 -20.41 5.13 -17.36
N ARG A 127 -20.15 5.49 -16.09
CA ARG A 127 -20.88 6.54 -15.39
C ARG A 127 -20.74 7.87 -16.12
N THR A 128 -21.86 8.55 -16.29
CA THR A 128 -21.95 9.92 -16.81
C THR A 128 -22.40 10.88 -15.72
N GLY A 129 -22.14 12.17 -15.87
CA GLY A 129 -22.50 13.20 -14.90
C GLY A 129 -21.27 13.71 -14.14
N GLN A 130 -21.51 14.45 -13.05
CA GLN A 130 -20.45 15.01 -12.22
C GLN A 130 -20.68 14.64 -10.77
N VAL A 131 -19.57 14.33 -10.08
CA VAL A 131 -19.56 14.12 -8.63
C VAL A 131 -19.08 15.41 -7.97
N SER A 132 -19.86 15.88 -6.99
CA SER A 132 -19.46 17.01 -6.16
C SER A 132 -18.49 16.55 -5.08
N GLU A 133 -17.48 17.35 -4.84
CA GLU A 133 -16.54 17.19 -3.72
C GLU A 133 -16.26 18.57 -3.11
N ASP A 134 -15.85 18.60 -1.85
CA ASP A 134 -15.46 19.84 -1.18
C ASP A 134 -14.30 20.52 -1.95
N PRO A 135 -14.51 21.77 -2.44
CA PRO A 135 -13.47 22.49 -3.15
C PRO A 135 -12.20 22.73 -2.31
N ALA A 136 -12.32 22.81 -0.98
CA ALA A 136 -11.16 22.98 -0.11
C ALA A 136 -10.33 21.70 -0.06
N LEU A 137 -10.98 20.54 0.02
CA LEU A 137 -10.31 19.24 -0.06
C LEU A 137 -9.61 19.05 -1.42
N LEU A 138 -10.29 19.38 -2.52
CA LEU A 138 -9.68 19.27 -3.86
C LEU A 138 -8.45 20.20 -4.00
N ARG A 139 -8.51 21.43 -3.47
CA ARG A 139 -7.33 22.31 -3.45
C ARG A 139 -6.20 21.72 -2.61
N ALA A 140 -6.49 21.26 -1.41
CA ALA A 140 -5.48 20.66 -0.52
C ALA A 140 -4.77 19.45 -1.16
N THR A 141 -5.50 18.68 -1.99
CA THR A 141 -4.95 17.53 -2.72
C THR A 141 -4.24 17.89 -4.04
N LEU A 142 -4.08 19.17 -4.31
CA LEU A 142 -3.24 19.74 -5.38
C LEU A 142 -2.00 20.45 -4.83
N GLU A 143 -1.89 20.60 -3.50
CA GLU A 143 -0.76 21.30 -2.88
C GLU A 143 0.49 20.40 -2.80
N PRO A 144 1.69 20.99 -2.87
CA PRO A 144 2.93 20.27 -2.59
C PRO A 144 3.02 19.90 -1.10
N THR A 145 3.87 18.93 -0.80
CA THR A 145 4.31 18.60 0.55
C THR A 145 5.83 18.52 0.59
N GLN A 146 6.43 18.37 1.78
CA GLN A 146 7.88 18.41 1.93
C GLN A 146 8.61 17.43 0.99
N LEU A 147 8.09 16.21 0.84
CA LEU A 147 8.68 15.17 0.01
C LEU A 147 7.99 15.00 -1.36
N LEU A 148 6.94 15.77 -1.61
CA LEU A 148 6.16 15.79 -2.84
C LEU A 148 6.15 17.20 -3.48
N PRO A 149 7.26 17.75 -3.96
CA PRO A 149 7.25 18.98 -4.74
C PRO A 149 6.55 18.74 -6.08
N LEU A 150 5.95 19.78 -6.66
CA LEU A 150 5.14 19.67 -7.88
C LEU A 150 5.77 20.36 -9.09
N ASP A 151 6.91 21.00 -8.91
CA ASP A 151 7.68 21.72 -9.92
C ASP A 151 8.97 20.97 -10.35
N GLY A 152 9.88 21.65 -11.00
CA GLY A 152 11.18 21.12 -11.38
C GLY A 152 11.10 19.81 -12.18
N ILE A 153 11.83 18.80 -11.72
CA ILE A 153 11.90 17.48 -12.35
C ILE A 153 10.54 16.77 -12.33
N VAL A 154 9.75 16.94 -11.26
CA VAL A 154 8.41 16.34 -11.12
C VAL A 154 7.50 16.84 -12.24
N ARG A 155 7.42 18.17 -12.42
CA ARG A 155 6.63 18.79 -13.50
C ARG A 155 7.11 18.35 -14.86
N LYS A 156 8.41 18.34 -15.09
CA LYS A 156 9.01 17.92 -16.37
C LYS A 156 8.63 16.49 -16.71
N THR A 157 8.72 15.59 -15.74
CA THR A 157 8.38 14.16 -15.90
C THR A 157 6.88 13.99 -16.16
N ALA A 158 6.02 14.65 -15.37
CA ALA A 158 4.58 14.57 -15.52
C ALA A 158 4.10 15.06 -16.90
N VAL A 159 4.61 16.19 -17.38
CA VAL A 159 4.29 16.72 -18.71
C VAL A 159 4.77 15.78 -19.82
N ALA A 160 5.94 15.17 -19.66
CA ALA A 160 6.44 14.20 -20.63
C ALA A 160 5.58 12.93 -20.65
N ALA A 161 5.22 12.40 -19.49
CA ALA A 161 4.39 11.20 -19.36
C ALA A 161 2.98 11.41 -19.93
N THR A 162 2.42 12.61 -19.80
CA THR A 162 1.05 12.92 -20.22
C THR A 162 0.96 13.54 -21.62
N ARG A 163 2.03 13.46 -22.42
CA ARG A 163 2.02 14.02 -23.78
C ARG A 163 0.94 13.36 -24.63
N GLY A 164 0.02 14.18 -25.17
CA GLY A 164 -1.10 13.73 -25.98
C GLY A 164 -2.35 13.32 -25.19
N ALA A 165 -2.31 13.32 -23.84
CA ALA A 165 -3.47 13.10 -23.02
C ALA A 165 -4.39 14.32 -23.07
N SER A 166 -5.69 14.11 -23.36
CA SER A 166 -6.69 15.18 -23.54
C SER A 166 -7.61 15.34 -22.35
N THR A 167 -7.83 14.29 -21.58
CA THR A 167 -8.70 14.29 -20.40
C THR A 167 -7.90 13.95 -19.13
N ASP A 168 -8.51 14.23 -17.96
CA ASP A 168 -7.86 13.83 -16.70
C ASP A 168 -7.76 12.31 -16.56
N VAL A 169 -8.71 11.55 -17.10
CA VAL A 169 -8.62 10.08 -17.16
C VAL A 169 -7.41 9.65 -18.00
N ASP A 170 -7.19 10.28 -19.17
CA ASP A 170 -6.04 9.96 -20.03
C ASP A 170 -4.72 10.30 -19.34
N LYS A 171 -4.65 11.46 -18.65
CA LYS A 171 -3.46 11.85 -17.87
C LYS A 171 -3.15 10.83 -16.78
N VAL A 172 -4.17 10.46 -16.00
CA VAL A 172 -4.01 9.47 -14.91
C VAL A 172 -3.58 8.11 -15.46
N ARG A 173 -4.17 7.66 -16.58
CA ARG A 173 -3.76 6.42 -17.24
C ARG A 173 -2.30 6.49 -17.69
N ALA A 174 -1.93 7.56 -18.36
CA ALA A 174 -0.56 7.75 -18.86
C ALA A 174 0.48 7.76 -17.73
N ILE A 175 0.18 8.42 -16.60
CA ILE A 175 1.05 8.45 -15.42
C ILE A 175 1.11 7.08 -14.75
N TYR A 176 -0.01 6.39 -14.60
CA TYR A 176 -0.07 5.04 -14.04
C TYR A 176 0.80 4.07 -14.85
N ASP A 177 0.63 4.05 -16.16
CA ASP A 177 1.39 3.21 -17.07
C ASP A 177 2.89 3.61 -17.06
N TRP A 178 3.18 4.92 -16.97
CA TRP A 178 4.56 5.40 -16.84
C TRP A 178 5.22 4.88 -15.57
N VAL A 179 4.54 4.91 -14.41
CA VAL A 179 5.08 4.37 -13.15
C VAL A 179 5.30 2.87 -13.26
N VAL A 180 4.33 2.13 -13.80
CA VAL A 180 4.42 0.66 -13.95
C VAL A 180 5.59 0.25 -14.87
N VAL A 181 5.90 1.06 -15.90
CA VAL A 181 6.97 0.74 -16.85
C VAL A 181 8.36 1.20 -16.36
N ASN A 182 8.43 2.35 -15.69
CA ASN A 182 9.73 2.98 -15.38
C ASN A 182 10.21 2.72 -13.94
N ALA A 183 9.29 2.44 -13.01
CA ALA A 183 9.65 2.18 -11.62
C ALA A 183 9.72 0.67 -11.31
N HIS A 184 10.20 0.32 -10.13
CA HIS A 184 10.22 -1.06 -9.69
C HIS A 184 10.15 -1.20 -8.18
N ARG A 185 9.63 -2.35 -7.72
CA ARG A 185 9.68 -2.73 -6.32
C ARG A 185 11.12 -3.05 -5.91
N GLU A 186 11.66 -2.35 -4.91
CA GLU A 186 12.95 -2.65 -4.27
C GLU A 186 12.72 -3.31 -2.91
N PRO A 187 12.89 -4.65 -2.80
CA PRO A 187 12.62 -5.37 -1.55
C PRO A 187 13.49 -4.93 -0.37
N LYS A 188 14.67 -4.37 -0.62
CA LYS A 188 15.61 -3.93 0.42
C LYS A 188 15.28 -2.56 1.00
N THR A 189 14.40 -1.78 0.41
CA THR A 189 13.94 -0.50 0.96
C THR A 189 13.41 -0.71 2.38
N ARG A 190 13.85 0.11 3.34
CA ARG A 190 13.43 0.03 4.73
C ARG A 190 11.96 0.49 4.88
N GLY A 191 11.19 -0.22 5.68
CA GLY A 191 9.76 0.06 5.86
C GLY A 191 8.99 0.07 4.54
N CYS A 192 8.18 1.09 4.32
CA CYS A 192 7.45 1.33 3.06
C CYS A 192 8.14 2.37 2.14
N GLY A 193 9.33 2.84 2.50
CA GLY A 193 10.01 3.96 1.88
C GLY A 193 9.66 5.29 2.55
N THR A 194 10.13 6.39 2.00
CA THR A 194 9.93 7.75 2.54
C THR A 194 9.02 8.62 1.68
N GLY A 195 8.90 8.29 0.39
CA GLY A 195 8.13 9.08 -0.57
C GLY A 195 8.83 10.35 -1.07
N ASP A 196 10.16 10.41 -1.02
CA ASP A 196 10.94 11.51 -1.59
C ASP A 196 11.02 11.40 -3.11
N ILE A 197 9.99 11.91 -3.78
CA ILE A 197 9.84 11.78 -5.22
C ILE A 197 10.86 12.63 -6.01
N GLN A 198 11.32 13.74 -5.43
CA GLN A 198 12.34 14.56 -6.08
C GLN A 198 13.66 13.81 -6.17
N ALA A 199 14.14 13.27 -5.05
CA ALA A 199 15.38 12.50 -5.04
C ALA A 199 15.31 11.28 -5.97
N MET A 200 14.17 10.58 -6.02
CA MET A 200 13.97 9.45 -6.92
C MET A 200 14.06 9.85 -8.39
N LEU A 201 13.42 10.94 -8.79
CA LEU A 201 13.40 11.40 -10.19
C LEU A 201 14.72 12.03 -10.60
N GLU A 202 15.41 12.80 -9.74
CA GLU A 202 16.70 13.43 -10.02
C GLU A 202 17.82 12.40 -10.17
N THR A 203 17.83 11.38 -9.33
CA THR A 203 18.83 10.30 -9.41
C THR A 203 18.53 9.27 -10.49
N GLY A 204 17.30 9.23 -10.99
CA GLY A 204 16.83 8.17 -11.89
C GLY A 204 16.67 6.81 -11.22
N ASN A 205 16.88 6.71 -9.90
CA ASN A 205 16.63 5.49 -9.13
C ASN A 205 15.15 5.44 -8.71
N LEU A 206 14.33 4.82 -9.53
CA LEU A 206 12.89 4.64 -9.30
C LEU A 206 12.57 3.32 -8.59
N GLY A 207 13.51 2.75 -7.87
CA GLY A 207 13.32 1.61 -7.00
C GLY A 207 12.80 2.02 -5.62
N GLY A 208 11.73 1.37 -5.14
CA GLY A 208 11.16 1.71 -3.84
C GLY A 208 10.09 0.74 -3.37
N LYS A 209 9.41 1.12 -2.30
CA LYS A 209 8.22 0.41 -1.81
C LYS A 209 6.95 1.26 -1.99
N CYS A 210 5.87 0.87 -1.33
CA CYS A 210 4.56 1.46 -1.61
C CYS A 210 4.50 2.97 -1.39
N ALA A 211 5.14 3.50 -0.34
CA ALA A 211 5.14 4.94 -0.09
C ALA A 211 5.94 5.71 -1.15
N ASP A 212 7.04 5.14 -1.65
CA ASP A 212 7.83 5.75 -2.72
C ASP A 212 7.07 5.73 -4.05
N LEU A 213 6.56 4.55 -4.42
CA LEU A 213 5.99 4.30 -5.75
C LEU A 213 4.63 4.99 -5.94
N ASN A 214 3.77 4.98 -4.91
CA ASN A 214 2.49 5.68 -4.96
C ASN A 214 2.68 7.19 -4.81
N ALA A 215 3.67 7.67 -4.02
CA ALA A 215 4.00 9.08 -3.95
C ALA A 215 4.46 9.65 -5.31
N VAL A 216 5.28 8.90 -6.09
CA VAL A 216 5.63 9.28 -7.46
C VAL A 216 4.36 9.43 -8.31
N PHE A 217 3.45 8.46 -8.26
CA PHE A 217 2.18 8.53 -8.98
C PHE A 217 1.34 9.75 -8.57
N VAL A 218 1.15 9.96 -7.26
CA VAL A 218 0.38 11.08 -6.70
C VAL A 218 1.01 12.43 -7.08
N GLY A 219 2.33 12.58 -6.92
CA GLY A 219 3.04 13.81 -7.24
C GLY A 219 2.95 14.17 -8.73
N LEU A 220 3.11 13.18 -9.62
CA LEU A 220 2.95 13.40 -11.06
C LEU A 220 1.51 13.81 -11.42
N CYS A 221 0.47 13.19 -10.81
CA CYS A 221 -0.93 13.57 -11.01
C CYS A 221 -1.20 15.00 -10.55
N ARG A 222 -0.81 15.34 -9.30
CA ARG A 222 -0.96 16.71 -8.77
C ARG A 222 -0.28 17.75 -9.66
N SER A 223 0.92 17.43 -10.14
CA SER A 223 1.74 18.33 -10.96
C SER A 223 1.08 18.70 -12.30
N VAL A 224 0.18 17.85 -12.84
CA VAL A 224 -0.60 18.15 -14.07
C VAL A 224 -2.04 18.55 -13.77
N GLY A 225 -2.34 18.93 -12.52
CA GLY A 225 -3.62 19.49 -12.10
C GLY A 225 -4.71 18.44 -11.80
N VAL A 226 -4.36 17.17 -11.63
CA VAL A 226 -5.30 16.15 -11.19
C VAL A 226 -5.20 15.98 -9.67
N PRO A 227 -6.28 16.26 -8.89
CA PRO A 227 -6.26 16.05 -7.45
C PRO A 227 -5.98 14.59 -7.12
N ALA A 228 -4.98 14.35 -6.29
CA ALA A 228 -4.54 13.00 -5.93
C ALA A 228 -4.03 12.95 -4.49
N ARG A 229 -4.14 11.78 -3.85
CA ARG A 229 -3.68 11.57 -2.47
C ARG A 229 -3.21 10.15 -2.25
N ASP A 230 -2.20 10.00 -1.40
CA ASP A 230 -1.87 8.71 -0.80
C ASP A 230 -2.89 8.38 0.28
N VAL A 231 -3.18 7.10 0.45
CA VAL A 231 -3.99 6.58 1.55
C VAL A 231 -3.14 5.56 2.30
N TYR A 232 -2.68 5.95 3.47
CA TYR A 232 -1.81 5.14 4.32
C TYR A 232 -2.62 4.12 5.09
N GLY A 233 -2.17 2.86 5.15
CA GLY A 233 -2.99 1.81 5.72
C GLY A 233 -2.27 0.49 5.99
N LEU A 234 -3.08 -0.56 6.17
CA LEU A 234 -2.62 -1.89 6.58
C LEU A 234 -3.45 -2.98 5.89
N ARG A 235 -2.81 -4.03 5.40
CA ARG A 235 -3.51 -5.24 4.95
C ARG A 235 -4.00 -6.03 6.15
N LEU A 236 -5.21 -6.58 6.04
CA LEU A 236 -5.90 -7.28 7.13
C LEU A 236 -6.03 -8.79 6.89
N ALA A 237 -6.06 -9.22 5.62
CA ALA A 237 -6.39 -10.58 5.25
C ALA A 237 -5.70 -10.99 3.93
N PRO A 238 -5.68 -12.29 3.58
CA PRO A 238 -5.24 -12.76 2.27
C PRO A 238 -6.04 -12.12 1.13
N SER A 239 -5.45 -12.08 -0.06
CA SER A 239 -6.16 -11.70 -1.28
C SER A 239 -7.15 -12.79 -1.69
N ALA A 240 -8.39 -12.42 -1.99
CA ALA A 240 -9.41 -13.31 -2.50
C ALA A 240 -9.11 -13.81 -3.93
N PHE A 241 -8.20 -13.15 -4.65
CA PHE A 241 -7.77 -13.50 -6.00
C PHE A 241 -6.53 -14.40 -6.04
N GLY A 242 -6.04 -14.87 -4.88
CA GLY A 242 -4.91 -15.78 -4.77
C GLY A 242 -3.54 -15.15 -5.03
N TYR A 243 -3.44 -13.83 -5.06
CA TYR A 243 -2.16 -13.13 -5.09
C TYR A 243 -1.58 -13.04 -3.67
N ARG A 244 -0.48 -13.76 -3.44
CA ARG A 244 0.21 -13.75 -2.15
C ARG A 244 0.65 -12.35 -1.74
N GLU A 245 1.21 -11.60 -2.69
CA GLU A 245 1.79 -10.28 -2.44
C GLU A 245 0.74 -9.18 -2.21
N LEU A 246 -0.54 -9.44 -2.54
CA LEU A 246 -1.65 -8.51 -2.31
C LEU A 246 -2.42 -8.79 -1.01
N GLY A 247 -2.01 -9.81 -0.25
CA GLY A 247 -2.60 -10.20 1.02
C GLY A 247 -1.67 -10.02 2.22
N ALA A 248 -2.18 -10.42 3.40
CA ALA A 248 -1.44 -10.53 4.65
C ALA A 248 -1.90 -11.75 5.43
N ASN A 249 -1.06 -12.21 6.37
CA ASN A 249 -1.46 -13.21 7.37
C ASN A 249 -2.13 -12.46 8.55
N PRO A 250 -3.43 -12.64 8.79
CA PRO A 250 -4.15 -11.90 9.83
C PRO A 250 -3.66 -12.19 11.25
N ALA A 251 -3.08 -13.35 11.51
CA ALA A 251 -2.52 -13.68 12.81
C ALA A 251 -1.25 -12.88 13.15
N SER A 252 -0.55 -12.34 12.14
CA SER A 252 0.63 -11.50 12.32
C SER A 252 0.75 -10.54 11.13
N LEU A 253 0.43 -9.28 11.38
CA LEU A 253 0.48 -8.21 10.37
C LEU A 253 1.84 -7.49 10.34
N LYS A 254 2.91 -8.15 10.85
CA LYS A 254 4.27 -7.62 10.74
C LYS A 254 4.63 -7.42 9.26
N GLY A 255 4.93 -6.18 8.88
CA GLY A 255 5.24 -5.83 7.49
C GLY A 255 4.04 -5.78 6.54
N ALA A 256 2.81 -5.77 7.07
CA ALA A 256 1.58 -5.66 6.29
C ALA A 256 1.16 -4.21 5.98
N GLN A 257 1.93 -3.23 6.46
CA GLN A 257 1.72 -1.82 6.12
C GLN A 257 1.77 -1.62 4.61
N HIS A 258 0.79 -0.90 4.11
CA HIS A 258 0.67 -0.63 2.69
C HIS A 258 -0.13 0.64 2.45
N CYS A 259 0.43 1.58 1.72
CA CYS A 259 -0.32 2.72 1.20
C CYS A 259 -0.86 2.43 -0.20
N ARG A 260 -1.95 3.08 -0.53
CA ARG A 260 -2.61 3.09 -1.83
C ARG A 260 -2.73 4.53 -2.30
N ALA A 261 -3.22 4.77 -3.50
CA ALA A 261 -3.44 6.11 -4.03
C ALA A 261 -4.87 6.30 -4.50
N GLU A 262 -5.36 7.51 -4.44
CA GLU A 262 -6.63 7.93 -5.05
C GLU A 262 -6.41 9.16 -5.91
N VAL A 263 -7.19 9.25 -6.99
CA VAL A 263 -7.31 10.46 -7.81
C VAL A 263 -8.77 10.89 -7.88
N PHE A 264 -9.02 12.19 -7.90
CA PHE A 264 -10.37 12.70 -8.10
C PHE A 264 -10.61 12.95 -9.59
N LEU A 265 -11.61 12.26 -10.11
CA LEU A 265 -12.09 12.42 -11.48
C LEU A 265 -13.53 12.92 -11.44
N ARG A 266 -13.84 14.04 -12.12
CA ARG A 266 -15.13 14.72 -12.02
C ARG A 266 -16.34 13.84 -12.24
N GLN A 267 -16.25 12.81 -13.10
CA GLN A 267 -17.37 11.91 -13.39
C GLN A 267 -17.45 10.75 -12.41
N HIS A 268 -16.37 10.43 -11.69
CA HIS A 268 -16.24 9.20 -10.91
C HIS A 268 -16.02 9.44 -9.40
N GLY A 269 -15.70 10.68 -9.00
CA GLY A 269 -15.26 11.00 -7.63
C GLY A 269 -13.85 10.51 -7.35
N TRP A 270 -13.57 10.10 -6.12
CA TRP A 270 -12.29 9.51 -5.73
C TRP A 270 -12.16 8.09 -6.27
N VAL A 271 -11.21 7.89 -7.16
CA VAL A 271 -10.99 6.62 -7.88
C VAL A 271 -9.74 5.95 -7.32
N ALA A 272 -9.86 4.67 -7.03
CA ALA A 272 -8.81 3.80 -6.51
C ALA A 272 -7.67 3.59 -7.51
N MET A 273 -6.41 3.74 -7.06
CA MET A 273 -5.20 3.49 -7.85
C MET A 273 -4.16 2.78 -6.98
N ASP A 274 -3.40 1.85 -7.55
CA ASP A 274 -2.29 1.23 -6.82
C ASP A 274 -1.20 0.67 -7.76
N PRO A 275 -0.42 1.53 -8.42
CA PRO A 275 0.69 1.06 -9.24
C PRO A 275 1.80 0.38 -8.42
N ALA A 276 1.92 0.69 -7.13
CA ALA A 276 2.91 0.05 -6.25
C ALA A 276 2.63 -1.45 -6.05
N ASP A 277 1.37 -1.86 -5.96
CA ASP A 277 1.00 -3.27 -5.87
C ASP A 277 1.20 -4.01 -7.18
N VAL A 278 1.01 -3.36 -8.32
CA VAL A 278 1.41 -3.93 -9.62
C VAL A 278 2.89 -4.26 -9.60
N LEU A 279 3.73 -3.31 -9.22
CA LEU A 279 5.18 -3.48 -9.17
C LEU A 279 5.60 -4.51 -8.12
N LYS A 280 4.87 -4.63 -7.02
CA LYS A 280 5.08 -5.68 -6.01
C LYS A 280 4.80 -7.06 -6.58
N VAL A 281 3.68 -7.25 -7.29
CA VAL A 281 3.35 -8.50 -7.97
C VAL A 281 4.40 -8.82 -9.04
N MET A 282 4.76 -7.87 -9.88
CA MET A 282 5.78 -8.06 -10.92
C MET A 282 7.13 -8.50 -10.33
N ARG A 283 7.47 -8.02 -9.14
CA ARG A 283 8.79 -8.29 -8.52
C ARG A 283 8.83 -9.53 -7.64
N GLN A 284 7.73 -9.89 -6.95
CA GLN A 284 7.78 -10.80 -5.81
C GLN A 284 6.75 -11.95 -5.88
N GLU A 285 5.75 -11.90 -6.75
CA GLU A 285 4.70 -12.92 -6.82
C GLU A 285 5.21 -14.25 -7.37
N THR A 286 6.18 -14.20 -8.29
CA THR A 286 6.88 -15.35 -8.87
C THR A 286 8.36 -15.33 -8.48
N PRO A 287 9.08 -16.47 -8.54
CA PRO A 287 10.53 -16.48 -8.32
C PRO A 287 11.27 -15.55 -9.27
N GLU A 288 10.85 -15.49 -10.53
CA GLU A 288 11.43 -14.63 -11.56
C GLU A 288 10.81 -13.24 -11.50
N TRP A 289 11.64 -12.22 -11.73
CA TRP A 289 11.16 -10.85 -11.85
C TRP A 289 10.43 -10.64 -13.20
N ILE A 290 9.12 -10.47 -13.14
CA ILE A 290 8.28 -10.13 -14.30
C ILE A 290 8.60 -8.70 -14.74
N LYS A 291 9.14 -8.52 -15.94
CA LYS A 291 9.47 -7.20 -16.52
C LYS A 291 8.37 -6.65 -17.42
N ASP A 292 7.58 -7.54 -18.03
CA ASP A 292 6.50 -7.15 -18.92
C ASP A 292 5.17 -7.03 -18.14
N PRO A 293 4.55 -5.84 -18.08
CA PRO A 293 3.23 -5.68 -17.44
C PRO A 293 2.11 -6.45 -18.15
N LYS A 294 2.34 -6.93 -19.39
CA LYS A 294 1.40 -7.79 -20.12
C LYS A 294 1.53 -9.28 -19.77
N HIS A 295 2.50 -9.66 -18.95
CA HIS A 295 2.66 -11.04 -18.49
C HIS A 295 1.38 -11.54 -17.81
N ALA A 296 1.01 -12.81 -18.02
CA ALA A 296 -0.25 -13.41 -17.58
C ALA A 296 -0.54 -13.25 -16.05
N VAL A 297 0.49 -13.16 -15.22
CA VAL A 297 0.35 -12.90 -13.77
C VAL A 297 0.17 -11.41 -13.48
N ALA A 298 0.81 -10.50 -14.21
CA ALA A 298 0.79 -9.06 -13.94
C ALA A 298 -0.41 -8.35 -14.59
N ALA A 299 -0.76 -8.70 -15.81
CA ALA A 299 -1.78 -8.00 -16.59
C ALA A 299 -3.15 -7.86 -15.90
N PRO A 300 -3.69 -8.89 -15.21
CA PRO A 300 -4.93 -8.72 -14.46
C PRO A 300 -4.83 -7.68 -13.35
N VAL A 301 -3.69 -7.61 -12.65
CA VAL A 301 -3.44 -6.66 -11.57
C VAL A 301 -3.24 -5.25 -12.12
N VAL A 302 -2.50 -5.08 -13.22
CA VAL A 302 -2.35 -3.81 -13.94
C VAL A 302 -3.72 -3.22 -14.29
N LYS A 303 -4.61 -4.06 -14.82
CA LYS A 303 -5.97 -3.65 -15.19
C LYS A 303 -6.82 -3.34 -13.94
N GLY A 304 -6.84 -4.24 -12.96
CA GLY A 304 -7.76 -4.18 -11.83
C GLY A 304 -7.43 -3.11 -10.80
N LEU A 305 -6.14 -2.80 -10.61
CA LEU A 305 -5.69 -1.74 -9.70
C LEU A 305 -5.75 -0.33 -10.29
N PHE A 306 -6.15 -0.21 -11.52
CA PHE A 306 -6.61 1.05 -12.11
C PHE A 306 -8.13 1.16 -11.98
N GLY A 307 -8.58 1.64 -10.86
CA GLY A 307 -9.99 1.85 -10.55
C GLY A 307 -10.58 0.89 -9.51
N GLY A 308 -9.81 -0.06 -8.97
CA GLY A 308 -10.34 -1.02 -8.01
C GLY A 308 -9.37 -1.43 -6.90
N TRP A 309 -9.92 -1.80 -5.74
CA TRP A 309 -9.19 -2.36 -4.60
C TRP A 309 -9.95 -3.54 -4.00
N GLU A 310 -9.22 -4.48 -3.41
CA GLU A 310 -9.80 -5.47 -2.52
C GLU A 310 -10.10 -4.88 -1.14
N GLY A 311 -11.18 -5.36 -0.51
CA GLY A 311 -11.58 -5.01 0.85
C GLY A 311 -10.83 -5.77 1.96
N ASN A 312 -9.63 -6.23 1.70
CA ASN A 312 -8.73 -6.89 2.64
C ASN A 312 -7.71 -5.92 3.28
N TRP A 313 -8.04 -4.65 3.31
CA TRP A 313 -7.14 -3.57 3.70
C TRP A 313 -7.92 -2.45 4.39
N VAL A 314 -7.29 -1.77 5.35
CA VAL A 314 -7.81 -0.59 6.05
C VAL A 314 -6.93 0.61 5.77
N GLY A 315 -7.55 1.78 5.48
CA GLY A 315 -6.91 3.07 5.44
C GLY A 315 -6.95 3.75 6.80
N TRP A 316 -5.84 4.35 7.21
CA TRP A 316 -5.72 5.15 8.41
C TRP A 316 -6.05 6.62 8.14
N ASN A 317 -5.32 7.21 7.20
CA ASN A 317 -5.36 8.64 6.87
C ASN A 317 -4.75 8.91 5.49
N THR A 318 -4.79 10.18 5.08
CA THR A 318 -4.22 10.67 3.82
C THR A 318 -3.18 11.78 4.03
N GLY A 319 -2.70 11.95 5.26
CA GLY A 319 -1.83 13.08 5.62
C GLY A 319 -0.37 12.87 5.31
N HIS A 320 0.25 13.90 4.73
CA HIS A 320 1.69 14.08 4.61
C HIS A 320 2.18 15.09 5.64
N ASP A 321 3.48 15.08 5.96
CA ASP A 321 4.13 16.02 6.89
C ASP A 321 3.42 16.05 8.26
N VAL A 322 3.13 14.87 8.82
CA VAL A 322 2.33 14.71 10.03
C VAL A 322 3.15 15.06 11.28
N THR A 323 2.60 15.95 12.10
CA THR A 323 3.15 16.26 13.42
C THR A 323 2.47 15.43 14.50
N LEU A 324 3.23 14.78 15.36
CA LEU A 324 2.68 14.03 16.49
C LEU A 324 2.38 14.98 17.67
N PRO A 325 1.10 15.19 18.06
CA PRO A 325 0.74 16.12 19.12
C PRO A 325 1.42 15.79 20.44
N GLY A 326 2.16 16.75 21.00
CA GLY A 326 2.88 16.60 22.27
C GLY A 326 4.25 15.90 22.16
N GLN A 327 4.76 15.65 20.93
CA GLN A 327 6.14 15.17 20.74
C GLN A 327 7.17 16.17 21.26
N SER A 328 8.35 15.68 21.63
CA SER A 328 9.43 16.53 22.20
C SER A 328 10.14 17.39 21.15
N GLY A 329 10.13 16.99 19.90
CA GLY A 329 10.79 17.68 18.78
C GLY A 329 9.80 18.39 17.86
N LYS A 330 10.34 19.01 16.79
CA LYS A 330 9.57 19.69 15.74
C LYS A 330 9.52 18.88 14.42
N ALA A 331 10.22 17.74 14.35
CA ALA A 331 10.29 16.95 13.12
C ALA A 331 8.93 16.35 12.79
N THR A 332 8.49 16.53 11.53
CA THR A 332 7.32 15.87 10.99
C THR A 332 7.64 14.45 10.53
N LEU A 333 6.64 13.59 10.53
CA LEU A 333 6.70 12.31 9.82
C LEU A 333 6.33 12.53 8.36
N PRO A 334 6.96 11.83 7.43
CA PRO A 334 6.46 11.77 6.05
C PRO A 334 4.98 11.39 5.99
N PHE A 335 4.58 10.44 6.83
CA PHE A 335 3.21 9.94 6.99
C PHE A 335 3.06 9.17 8.31
N LEU A 336 1.84 9.00 8.79
CA LEU A 336 1.52 8.16 9.96
C LEU A 336 0.90 6.83 9.49
N MET A 337 1.70 5.74 9.52
CA MET A 337 1.24 4.39 9.15
C MET A 337 1.70 3.32 10.15
N TYR A 338 2.64 3.63 11.00
CA TYR A 338 3.20 2.77 12.03
C TYR A 338 2.85 3.30 13.42
N PRO A 339 2.76 2.43 14.45
CA PRO A 339 2.89 2.89 15.83
C PRO A 339 4.16 3.70 16.00
N ASN A 340 4.08 4.82 16.70
CA ASN A 340 5.20 5.68 17.04
C ASN A 340 5.30 5.82 18.54
N GLY A 341 6.48 6.11 19.04
CA GLY A 341 6.69 6.35 20.47
C GLY A 341 7.99 7.10 20.74
N GLU A 342 8.05 7.69 21.92
CA GLU A 342 9.25 8.34 22.44
C GLU A 342 9.31 8.25 23.96
N ASP A 343 10.50 8.39 24.50
CA ASP A 343 10.75 8.61 25.92
C ASP A 343 11.76 9.77 26.12
N ALA A 344 12.29 9.94 27.33
CA ALA A 344 13.25 11.00 27.61
C ALA A 344 14.59 10.83 26.86
N ALA A 345 14.89 9.64 26.32
CA ALA A 345 16.09 9.40 25.51
C ALA A 345 15.88 9.74 24.03
N GLY A 346 14.63 9.89 23.59
CA GLY A 346 14.27 10.25 22.24
C GLY A 346 13.21 9.35 21.63
N ARG A 347 13.07 9.42 20.31
CA ARG A 347 12.08 8.69 19.54
C ARG A 347 12.52 7.24 19.31
N TYR A 348 11.60 6.32 19.48
CA TYR A 348 11.79 4.93 19.09
C TYR A 348 11.78 4.77 17.58
N ASP A 349 12.44 3.73 17.11
CA ASP A 349 12.43 3.37 15.70
C ASP A 349 11.16 2.56 15.36
N GLU A 350 10.21 3.19 14.71
CA GLU A 350 8.95 2.57 14.31
C GLU A 350 9.09 1.44 13.28
N LEU A 351 10.25 1.36 12.63
CA LEU A 351 10.58 0.30 11.67
C LEU A 351 11.34 -0.88 12.31
N ALA A 352 11.58 -0.82 13.60
CA ALA A 352 12.16 -1.88 14.41
C ALA A 352 11.14 -2.40 15.44
N PRO A 353 10.10 -3.13 15.00
CA PRO A 353 9.01 -3.55 15.91
C PRO A 353 9.45 -4.56 16.95
N ASP A 354 10.60 -5.18 16.82
CA ASP A 354 11.15 -6.08 17.84
C ASP A 354 11.84 -5.30 18.97
N ASP A 355 12.37 -4.10 18.68
CA ASP A 355 13.00 -3.20 19.67
C ASP A 355 11.96 -2.28 20.31
N PHE A 356 11.14 -1.63 19.52
CA PHE A 356 10.00 -0.84 20.00
C PHE A 356 8.83 -1.74 20.48
N ARG A 357 8.84 -3.01 20.16
CA ARG A 357 7.90 -4.06 20.58
C ARG A 357 6.42 -3.69 20.39
N TYR A 358 6.03 -3.56 19.15
CA TYR A 358 4.61 -3.56 18.82
C TYR A 358 4.25 -4.74 17.91
N THR A 359 3.02 -5.21 18.06
CA THR A 359 2.43 -6.25 17.20
C THR A 359 1.07 -5.82 16.72
N MET A 360 0.67 -6.35 15.57
CA MET A 360 -0.64 -6.14 15.00
C MET A 360 -1.21 -7.48 14.51
N SER A 361 -2.50 -7.70 14.76
CA SER A 361 -3.25 -8.85 14.25
C SER A 361 -4.67 -8.44 13.91
N ALA A 362 -5.31 -9.14 12.98
CA ALA A 362 -6.70 -8.92 12.60
C ALA A 362 -7.51 -10.22 12.72
N LYS A 363 -8.80 -10.07 13.00
CA LYS A 363 -9.79 -11.13 12.96
C LYS A 363 -10.98 -10.63 12.16
N GLU A 364 -11.42 -11.40 11.19
CA GLU A 364 -12.68 -11.15 10.49
C GLU A 364 -13.83 -11.73 11.34
N ALA A 365 -14.90 -10.92 11.57
CA ALA A 365 -16.02 -11.26 12.43
C ALA A 365 -17.24 -11.74 11.61
#